data_c4e8b73e5acbf33315ca57bbd40038dc
#
_entry.id   c4e8b73e5acbf33315ca57bbd40038dc
#
_cell.length_a   1.000
_cell.length_b   1.000
_cell.length_c   1.000
_cell.angle_alpha   90.00
_cell.angle_beta   90.00
_cell.angle_gamma   90.00
#
_symmetry.space_group_name_H-M   'P 1'
#
loop_
_entity.id
_entity.type
_entity.pdbx_description
1 polymer ?
#
loop_
_entity_poly.entity_id
_entity_poly.type
_entity_poly.pdbx_seq_one_letter_code
_entity_poly.pdbx_strand_id
1 'polypeptide(L)'
;AKKLFISLIFSNFVTSNQHGYLSLVMHNLCANFVKILEICKYFSKYLVNGRGNAPRRVVVPRFSDLEVISLSLTAEHMSIDSENLLFDRLKDYSVEMHNLISRRQYNDRRKFTRGLCEKIRKRIADKMDGAEEFFCIDSKPIEVCRLARASSCTMGATNYSSAPAIGYCASQNMYYFGYKLHAVCGLSGVIHSYDMTPANVHDINYMKDVKFEFHDYSIFGDCAYISAELKQNLFSSVG
;
A
#
# COMPACT_ATOMS: atom_id res chain seq x y z
N ALA A 1 -5.76 6.16 0.43
CA ALA A 1 -4.52 5.99 1.17
C ALA A 1 -3.77 4.72 0.81
N LYS A 2 -4.34 3.50 0.95
CA LYS A 2 -3.67 2.24 0.59
C LYS A 2 -3.17 2.19 -0.87
N LYS A 3 -3.86 2.86 -1.80
CA LYS A 3 -3.49 2.95 -3.20
C LYS A 3 -2.18 3.73 -3.39
N LEU A 4 -2.07 4.93 -2.80
CA LEU A 4 -0.90 5.80 -2.94
C LEU A 4 0.40 5.12 -2.48
N PHE A 5 0.32 4.30 -1.43
CA PHE A 5 1.47 3.63 -0.81
C PHE A 5 2.08 2.55 -1.70
N ILE A 6 1.25 1.74 -2.34
CA ILE A 6 1.73 0.67 -3.23
C ILE A 6 2.41 1.28 -4.45
N SER A 7 1.84 2.37 -4.99
CA SER A 7 2.42 3.11 -6.11
C SER A 7 3.79 3.70 -5.76
N LEU A 8 3.95 4.27 -4.56
CA LEU A 8 5.20 4.89 -4.13
C LEU A 8 6.35 3.85 -4.06
N ILE A 9 6.07 2.66 -3.52
CA ILE A 9 7.06 1.57 -3.47
C ILE A 9 7.43 1.11 -4.88
N PHE A 10 6.45 0.92 -5.76
CA PHE A 10 6.73 0.54 -7.14
C PHE A 10 7.48 1.62 -7.89
N SER A 11 7.14 2.89 -7.70
CA SER A 11 7.86 4.01 -8.31
C SER A 11 9.30 4.07 -7.83
N ASN A 12 9.55 3.94 -6.53
CA ASN A 12 10.90 3.93 -5.96
C ASN A 12 11.70 2.70 -6.42
N PHE A 13 11.09 1.51 -6.46
CA PHE A 13 11.75 0.31 -6.99
C PHE A 13 12.17 0.47 -8.44
N VAL A 14 11.33 1.09 -9.26
CA VAL A 14 11.62 1.33 -10.68
C VAL A 14 12.69 2.41 -10.87
N THR A 15 12.73 3.44 -10.02
CA THR A 15 13.72 4.53 -10.11
C THR A 15 15.07 4.16 -9.49
N SER A 16 15.11 3.35 -8.42
CA SER A 16 16.35 2.95 -7.74
C SER A 16 17.15 1.86 -8.48
N ASN A 17 16.50 1.08 -9.34
CA ASN A 17 17.21 0.15 -10.24
C ASN A 17 17.89 0.90 -11.40
N GLN A 18 18.90 1.73 -11.08
CA GLN A 18 19.72 2.47 -12.05
C GLN A 18 20.58 1.58 -12.97
N HIS A 19 20.50 0.27 -12.88
CA HIS A 19 21.14 -0.66 -13.80
C HIS A 19 20.16 -1.13 -14.89
N GLY A 20 19.79 -0.23 -15.75
CA GLY A 20 19.68 -0.45 -17.22
C GLY A 20 18.35 -0.91 -17.79
N TYR A 21 17.27 -1.32 -17.07
CA TYR A 21 16.16 -1.98 -17.78
C TYR A 21 14.71 -1.58 -17.44
N LEU A 22 14.45 -0.69 -16.49
CA LEU A 22 13.05 -0.43 -16.04
C LEU A 22 12.68 1.05 -15.91
N SER A 23 13.13 1.94 -16.81
CA SER A 23 12.52 3.27 -16.84
C SER A 23 11.06 3.16 -17.33
N LEU A 24 10.10 3.60 -16.52
CA LEU A 24 8.69 3.69 -16.93
C LEU A 24 8.55 4.81 -17.97
N VAL A 25 7.75 4.56 -19.01
CA VAL A 25 7.57 5.50 -20.11
C VAL A 25 6.43 6.46 -19.73
N MET A 26 6.76 7.74 -19.58
CA MET A 26 5.78 8.79 -19.28
C MET A 26 4.75 8.84 -20.41
N HIS A 27 3.53 8.49 -20.22
CA HIS A 27 2.39 8.48 -21.14
C HIS A 27 2.06 7.18 -21.90
N ASN A 28 2.85 6.11 -21.82
CA ASN A 28 2.49 4.85 -22.44
C ASN A 28 1.92 3.85 -21.42
N LEU A 29 0.59 3.74 -21.36
CA LEU A 29 -0.12 2.88 -20.41
C LEU A 29 0.24 1.40 -20.60
N CYS A 30 0.23 0.92 -21.84
CA CYS A 30 0.49 -0.49 -22.14
C CYS A 30 1.95 -0.87 -21.83
N ALA A 31 2.92 -0.05 -22.19
CA ALA A 31 4.32 -0.30 -21.88
C ALA A 31 4.58 -0.34 -20.36
N ASN A 32 3.97 0.57 -19.60
CA ASN A 32 4.07 0.56 -18.14
C ASN A 32 3.39 -0.65 -17.52
N PHE A 33 2.21 -1.04 -18.04
CA PHE A 33 1.51 -2.24 -17.62
C PHE A 33 2.37 -3.50 -17.78
N VAL A 34 3.02 -3.68 -18.93
CA VAL A 34 3.87 -4.84 -19.19
C VAL A 34 5.05 -4.89 -18.22
N LYS A 35 5.75 -3.76 -17.99
CA LYS A 35 6.87 -3.68 -17.06
C LYS A 35 6.46 -3.98 -15.62
N ILE A 36 5.35 -3.40 -15.16
CA ILE A 36 4.81 -3.66 -13.82
C ILE A 36 4.38 -5.12 -13.69
N LEU A 37 3.80 -5.71 -14.73
CA LEU A 37 3.41 -7.12 -14.75
C LEU A 37 4.63 -8.04 -14.59
N GLU A 38 5.75 -7.75 -15.23
CA GLU A 38 7.01 -8.50 -15.07
C GLU A 38 7.52 -8.45 -13.64
N ILE A 39 7.50 -7.27 -13.02
CA ILE A 39 7.85 -7.11 -11.59
C ILE A 39 6.90 -7.95 -10.72
N CYS A 40 5.60 -7.85 -10.94
CA CYS A 40 4.61 -8.62 -10.20
C CYS A 40 4.83 -10.15 -10.37
N LYS A 41 5.15 -10.61 -11.57
CA LYS A 41 5.48 -12.03 -11.83
C LYS A 41 6.71 -12.47 -11.04
N TYR A 42 7.76 -11.69 -11.04
CA TYR A 42 8.99 -12.00 -10.32
C TYR A 42 8.74 -12.17 -8.80
N PHE A 43 8.04 -11.21 -8.18
CA PHE A 43 7.78 -11.22 -6.74
C PHE A 43 6.61 -12.12 -6.31
N SER A 44 5.79 -12.62 -7.25
CA SER A 44 4.68 -13.53 -6.94
C SER A 44 5.03 -15.01 -7.05
N LYS A 45 6.30 -15.35 -7.28
CA LYS A 45 6.75 -16.76 -7.38
C LYS A 45 6.24 -17.57 -6.18
N TYR A 46 5.64 -18.72 -6.44
CA TYR A 46 4.96 -19.59 -5.47
C TYR A 46 3.68 -19.02 -4.80
N LEU A 47 3.24 -17.82 -5.13
CA LEU A 47 1.96 -17.27 -4.66
C LEU A 47 0.83 -17.48 -5.66
N VAL A 48 1.18 -17.70 -6.91
CA VAL A 48 0.25 -17.87 -8.03
C VAL A 48 0.61 -19.11 -8.86
N ASN A 49 -0.37 -19.57 -9.64
CA ASN A 49 -0.11 -20.63 -10.62
C ASN A 49 0.64 -20.07 -11.87
N GLY A 50 1.03 -20.95 -12.80
CA GLY A 50 1.77 -20.58 -14.00
C GLY A 50 1.04 -19.57 -14.92
N ARG A 51 -0.27 -19.35 -14.73
CA ARG A 51 -1.07 -18.33 -15.44
C ARG A 51 -1.21 -17.00 -14.67
N GLY A 52 -0.56 -16.86 -13.53
CA GLY A 52 -0.61 -15.64 -12.72
C GLY A 52 -1.88 -15.47 -11.87
N ASN A 53 -2.57 -16.55 -11.55
CA ASN A 53 -3.78 -16.53 -10.73
C ASN A 53 -3.50 -17.14 -9.34
N ALA A 54 -4.04 -16.52 -8.28
CA ALA A 54 -4.05 -17.07 -6.94
C ALA A 54 -4.81 -18.42 -6.91
N PRO A 55 -4.44 -19.36 -6.03
CA PRO A 55 -5.16 -20.62 -5.89
C PRO A 55 -6.65 -20.41 -5.63
N ARG A 56 -7.50 -21.08 -6.39
CA ARG A 56 -8.97 -21.01 -6.25
C ARG A 56 -9.64 -22.31 -6.70
N ARG A 57 -10.86 -22.54 -6.17
CA ARG A 57 -11.66 -23.73 -6.50
C ARG A 57 -12.50 -23.57 -7.77
N VAL A 58 -12.63 -22.35 -8.30
CA VAL A 58 -13.49 -21.97 -9.41
C VAL A 58 -12.66 -21.81 -10.69
N VAL A 59 -13.34 -21.60 -11.81
CA VAL A 59 -12.73 -21.38 -13.13
C VAL A 59 -11.61 -20.34 -13.09
N VAL A 60 -10.47 -20.68 -13.68
CA VAL A 60 -9.30 -19.80 -13.75
C VAL A 60 -9.55 -18.70 -14.79
N PRO A 61 -9.50 -17.42 -14.40
CA PRO A 61 -9.73 -16.32 -15.33
C PRO A 61 -8.66 -16.22 -16.42
N ARG A 62 -9.04 -15.81 -17.61
CA ARG A 62 -8.09 -15.53 -18.71
C ARG A 62 -7.26 -14.28 -18.43
N PHE A 63 -7.90 -13.17 -18.03
CA PHE A 63 -7.21 -11.98 -17.50
C PHE A 63 -6.83 -12.31 -16.06
N SER A 64 -5.54 -12.53 -15.79
CA SER A 64 -5.05 -13.09 -14.54
C SER A 64 -5.16 -12.13 -13.34
N ASP A 65 -4.96 -12.64 -12.13
CA ASP A 65 -4.93 -11.81 -10.93
C ASP A 65 -3.73 -10.86 -10.92
N LEU A 66 -2.58 -11.30 -11.45
CA LEU A 66 -1.42 -10.43 -11.60
C LEU A 66 -1.68 -9.29 -12.60
N GLU A 67 -2.41 -9.55 -13.68
CA GLU A 67 -2.80 -8.50 -14.63
C GLU A 67 -3.75 -7.49 -13.98
N VAL A 68 -4.69 -7.93 -13.14
CA VAL A 68 -5.55 -7.01 -12.35
C VAL A 68 -4.74 -6.13 -11.42
N ILE A 69 -3.77 -6.71 -10.69
CA ILE A 69 -2.88 -5.97 -9.79
C ILE A 69 -2.03 -5.00 -10.60
N SER A 70 -1.39 -5.46 -11.68
CA SER A 70 -0.51 -4.64 -12.51
C SER A 70 -1.24 -3.48 -13.15
N LEU A 71 -2.47 -3.69 -13.62
CA LEU A 71 -3.30 -2.62 -14.16
C LEU A 71 -3.66 -1.58 -13.09
N SER A 72 -3.96 -2.01 -11.87
CA SER A 72 -4.20 -1.11 -10.75
C SER A 72 -2.97 -0.27 -10.41
N LEU A 73 -1.80 -0.89 -10.36
CA LEU A 73 -0.54 -0.20 -10.08
C LEU A 73 -0.14 0.76 -11.21
N THR A 74 -0.40 0.37 -12.46
CA THR A 74 -0.19 1.24 -13.62
C THR A 74 -1.07 2.48 -13.56
N ALA A 75 -2.35 2.34 -13.22
CA ALA A 75 -3.25 3.46 -13.05
C ALA A 75 -2.76 4.43 -11.95
N GLU A 76 -2.34 3.89 -10.80
CA GLU A 76 -1.76 4.69 -9.71
C GLU A 76 -0.48 5.41 -10.15
N HIS A 77 0.45 4.71 -10.80
CA HIS A 77 1.69 5.28 -11.31
C HIS A 77 1.46 6.43 -12.29
N MET A 78 0.45 6.29 -13.14
CA MET A 78 0.07 7.32 -14.12
C MET A 78 -0.90 8.36 -13.57
N SER A 79 -1.15 8.38 -12.25
CA SER A 79 -2.10 9.30 -11.58
C SER A 79 -3.51 9.26 -12.18
N ILE A 80 -3.95 8.06 -12.60
CA ILE A 80 -5.31 7.84 -13.12
C ILE A 80 -6.20 7.39 -11.97
N ASP A 81 -6.86 8.34 -11.30
CA ASP A 81 -7.69 8.06 -10.12
C ASP A 81 -9.08 7.49 -10.46
N SER A 82 -9.57 7.77 -11.68
CA SER A 82 -10.89 7.34 -12.13
C SER A 82 -10.83 6.04 -12.90
N GLU A 83 -11.58 5.02 -12.44
CA GLU A 83 -11.74 3.76 -13.19
C GLU A 83 -12.40 3.98 -14.56
N ASN A 84 -13.30 4.97 -14.67
CA ASN A 84 -13.91 5.31 -15.96
C ASN A 84 -12.84 5.84 -16.92
N LEU A 85 -12.01 6.78 -16.48
CA LEU A 85 -10.91 7.32 -17.28
C LEU A 85 -9.90 6.23 -17.66
N LEU A 86 -9.57 5.32 -16.73
CA LEU A 86 -8.69 4.19 -17.02
C LEU A 86 -9.26 3.32 -18.16
N PHE A 87 -10.51 2.90 -18.04
CA PHE A 87 -11.15 2.03 -19.04
C PHE A 87 -11.44 2.75 -20.37
N ASP A 88 -11.57 4.07 -20.36
CA ASP A 88 -11.67 4.86 -21.58
C ASP A 88 -10.34 4.87 -22.34
N ARG A 89 -9.22 5.13 -21.64
CA ARG A 89 -7.87 5.06 -22.25
C ARG A 89 -7.48 3.66 -22.70
N LEU A 90 -7.98 2.60 -22.04
CA LEU A 90 -7.70 1.22 -22.43
C LEU A 90 -8.35 0.81 -23.76
N LYS A 91 -9.35 1.54 -24.26
CA LYS A 91 -9.93 1.30 -25.57
C LYS A 91 -8.92 1.44 -26.70
N ASP A 92 -7.96 2.35 -26.53
CA ASP A 92 -6.89 2.60 -27.52
C ASP A 92 -5.91 1.43 -27.62
N TYR A 93 -5.90 0.53 -26.61
CA TYR A 93 -5.02 -0.64 -26.51
C TYR A 93 -5.79 -1.96 -26.61
N SER A 94 -6.94 -1.96 -27.28
CA SER A 94 -7.82 -3.14 -27.37
C SER A 94 -7.16 -4.34 -28.09
N VAL A 95 -6.20 -4.09 -28.95
CA VAL A 95 -5.45 -5.14 -29.66
C VAL A 95 -4.44 -5.81 -28.74
N GLU A 96 -3.67 -5.02 -27.97
CA GLU A 96 -2.64 -5.50 -27.04
C GLU A 96 -3.27 -6.16 -25.83
N MET A 97 -4.43 -5.67 -25.40
CA MET A 97 -5.15 -6.13 -24.21
C MET A 97 -6.44 -6.89 -24.53
N HIS A 98 -6.38 -7.77 -25.51
CA HIS A 98 -7.55 -8.51 -26.04
C HIS A 98 -8.32 -9.34 -25.00
N ASN A 99 -7.71 -9.69 -23.86
CA ASN A 99 -8.36 -10.40 -22.76
C ASN A 99 -8.87 -9.49 -21.64
N LEU A 100 -8.87 -8.17 -21.85
CA LEU A 100 -9.31 -7.21 -20.86
C LEU A 100 -10.75 -7.50 -20.42
N ILE A 101 -10.94 -7.47 -19.10
CA ILE A 101 -12.26 -7.66 -18.47
C ILE A 101 -13.04 -6.35 -18.39
N SER A 102 -14.35 -6.44 -18.17
CA SER A 102 -15.17 -5.25 -17.95
C SER A 102 -14.74 -4.48 -16.69
N ARG A 103 -15.02 -3.16 -16.65
CA ARG A 103 -14.75 -2.31 -15.48
C ARG A 103 -15.34 -2.86 -14.19
N ARG A 104 -16.59 -3.41 -14.25
CA ARG A 104 -17.23 -4.03 -13.07
C ARG A 104 -16.44 -5.24 -12.58
N GLN A 105 -16.10 -6.15 -13.48
CA GLN A 105 -15.29 -7.33 -13.14
C GLN A 105 -13.91 -6.93 -12.58
N TYR A 106 -13.29 -5.90 -13.16
CA TYR A 106 -12.02 -5.35 -12.66
C TYR A 106 -12.16 -4.86 -11.20
N ASN A 107 -13.19 -4.06 -10.89
CA ASN A 107 -13.42 -3.55 -9.54
C ASN A 107 -13.60 -4.68 -8.52
N ASP A 108 -14.42 -5.67 -8.84
CA ASP A 108 -14.68 -6.80 -7.94
C ASP A 108 -13.40 -7.64 -7.74
N ARG A 109 -12.68 -7.92 -8.82
CA ARG A 109 -11.42 -8.68 -8.74
C ARG A 109 -10.30 -7.91 -8.05
N ARG A 110 -10.21 -6.60 -8.20
CA ARG A 110 -9.26 -5.77 -7.48
C ARG A 110 -9.43 -5.88 -5.95
N LYS A 111 -10.68 -5.97 -5.48
CA LYS A 111 -10.96 -6.22 -4.06
C LYS A 111 -10.47 -7.60 -3.63
N PHE A 112 -10.74 -8.61 -4.44
CA PHE A 112 -10.31 -9.99 -4.19
C PHE A 112 -8.78 -10.13 -4.17
N THR A 113 -8.07 -9.48 -5.08
CA THR A 113 -6.60 -9.60 -5.20
C THR A 113 -5.81 -8.77 -4.18
N ARG A 114 -6.47 -8.04 -3.27
CA ARG A 114 -5.81 -7.17 -2.28
C ARG A 114 -4.77 -7.91 -1.44
N GLY A 115 -5.10 -9.10 -0.94
CA GLY A 115 -4.17 -9.91 -0.13
C GLY A 115 -2.94 -10.38 -0.92
N LEU A 116 -3.10 -10.72 -2.20
CA LEU A 116 -1.97 -11.06 -3.08
C LEU A 116 -1.10 -9.84 -3.35
N CYS A 117 -1.71 -8.70 -3.63
CA CYS A 117 -1.00 -7.43 -3.84
C CYS A 117 -0.14 -7.06 -2.63
N GLU A 118 -0.68 -7.22 -1.40
CA GLU A 118 0.07 -6.95 -0.17
C GLU A 118 1.25 -7.91 0.03
N LYS A 119 1.08 -9.19 -0.28
CA LYS A 119 2.19 -10.15 -0.23
C LYS A 119 3.32 -9.81 -1.21
N ILE A 120 2.96 -9.35 -2.42
CA ILE A 120 3.94 -8.89 -3.43
C ILE A 120 4.65 -7.64 -2.92
N ARG A 121 3.90 -6.66 -2.38
CA ARG A 121 4.45 -5.45 -1.80
C ARG A 121 5.48 -5.76 -0.71
N LYS A 122 5.12 -6.63 0.25
CA LYS A 122 6.02 -7.02 1.34
C LYS A 122 7.32 -7.63 0.81
N ARG A 123 7.24 -8.53 -0.16
CA ARG A 123 8.44 -9.12 -0.78
C ARG A 123 9.34 -8.11 -1.50
N ILE A 124 8.74 -7.08 -2.10
CA ILE A 124 9.51 -5.98 -2.71
C ILE A 124 10.21 -5.18 -1.61
N ALA A 125 9.49 -4.81 -0.54
CA ALA A 125 10.05 -4.09 0.58
C ALA A 125 11.18 -4.90 1.24
N ASP A 126 10.95 -6.15 1.60
CA ASP A 126 11.95 -7.04 2.20
C ASP A 126 13.23 -7.13 1.34
N LYS A 127 13.09 -7.15 0.01
CA LYS A 127 14.24 -7.18 -0.89
C LYS A 127 15.00 -5.85 -0.95
N MET A 128 14.30 -4.74 -0.84
CA MET A 128 14.90 -3.39 -0.89
C MET A 128 15.51 -3.00 0.45
N ASP A 129 14.86 -3.38 1.55
CA ASP A 129 15.26 -3.04 2.91
C ASP A 129 16.21 -4.09 3.54
N GLY A 130 16.55 -5.15 2.81
CA GLY A 130 17.30 -6.31 3.34
C GLY A 130 18.71 -6.01 3.88
N ALA A 131 19.21 -4.78 3.73
CA ALA A 131 20.46 -4.29 4.32
C ALA A 131 20.27 -3.00 5.12
N GLU A 132 19.03 -2.58 5.35
CA GLU A 132 18.71 -1.35 6.08
C GLU A 132 18.69 -1.63 7.59
N GLU A 133 19.47 -0.86 8.34
CA GLU A 133 19.50 -0.90 9.82
C GLU A 133 18.71 0.25 10.44
N PHE A 134 18.30 1.22 9.63
CA PHE A 134 17.67 2.45 10.07
C PHE A 134 16.31 2.66 9.41
N PHE A 135 15.31 2.87 10.21
CA PHE A 135 13.95 3.13 9.77
C PHE A 135 13.40 4.42 10.37
N CYS A 136 12.52 5.08 9.64
CA CYS A 136 11.76 6.23 10.12
C CYS A 136 10.29 5.85 10.27
N ILE A 137 9.66 6.26 11.36
CA ILE A 137 8.22 6.09 11.58
C ILE A 137 7.53 7.46 11.61
N ASP A 138 6.42 7.55 10.90
CA ASP A 138 5.59 8.77 10.89
C ASP A 138 4.12 8.41 10.71
N SER A 139 3.24 9.35 11.06
CA SER A 139 1.81 9.21 10.85
C SER A 139 1.22 10.33 9.99
N LYS A 140 0.20 9.97 9.21
CA LYS A 140 -0.53 10.90 8.37
C LYS A 140 -2.03 10.80 8.62
N PRO A 141 -2.73 11.94 8.84
CA PRO A 141 -4.18 11.97 8.92
C PRO A 141 -4.82 11.59 7.59
N ILE A 142 -5.86 10.76 7.67
CA ILE A 142 -6.69 10.34 6.53
C ILE A 142 -8.13 10.70 6.84
N GLU A 143 -8.56 11.82 6.30
CA GLU A 143 -9.95 12.26 6.42
C GLU A 143 -10.87 11.36 5.58
N VAL A 144 -11.95 10.88 6.20
CA VAL A 144 -12.99 10.07 5.55
C VAL A 144 -14.06 10.96 4.95
N CYS A 145 -14.50 11.94 5.70
CA CYS A 145 -15.44 12.96 5.27
C CYS A 145 -15.27 14.23 6.11
N ARG A 146 -15.87 15.34 5.66
CA ARG A 146 -15.87 16.59 6.42
C ARG A 146 -16.44 16.36 7.82
N LEU A 147 -15.86 16.99 8.84
CA LEU A 147 -16.23 16.82 10.24
C LEU A 147 -17.74 17.01 10.48
N ALA A 148 -18.37 17.97 9.80
CA ALA A 148 -19.82 18.19 9.87
C ALA A 148 -20.68 16.99 9.41
N ARG A 149 -20.11 16.04 8.69
CA ARG A 149 -20.79 14.82 8.22
C ARG A 149 -20.41 13.57 9.01
N ALA A 150 -19.62 13.69 10.05
CA ALA A 150 -19.13 12.56 10.84
C ALA A 150 -20.27 11.74 11.44
N SER A 151 -21.34 12.38 11.94
CA SER A 151 -22.49 11.72 12.55
C SER A 151 -23.33 10.88 11.56
N SER A 152 -23.27 11.21 10.27
CA SER A 152 -23.99 10.47 9.22
C SER A 152 -23.13 9.45 8.48
N CYS A 153 -21.86 9.27 8.89
CA CYS A 153 -20.96 8.34 8.26
C CYS A 153 -21.27 6.90 8.67
N THR A 154 -21.53 6.04 7.70
CA THR A 154 -21.81 4.62 7.91
C THR A 154 -20.57 3.72 7.81
N MET A 155 -19.39 4.31 7.53
CA MET A 155 -18.14 3.55 7.43
C MET A 155 -17.79 2.96 8.80
N GLY A 156 -17.53 1.65 8.85
CA GLY A 156 -17.20 0.95 10.10
C GLY A 156 -18.40 0.70 11.03
N ALA A 157 -19.64 0.96 10.62
CA ALA A 157 -20.83 0.78 11.45
C ALA A 157 -21.02 -0.65 11.98
N THR A 158 -20.48 -1.64 11.29
CA THR A 158 -20.52 -3.05 11.68
C THR A 158 -19.37 -3.49 12.59
N ASN A 159 -18.32 -2.68 12.70
CA ASN A 159 -17.14 -2.98 13.53
C ASN A 159 -16.63 -1.71 14.22
N TYR A 160 -17.09 -1.49 15.44
CA TYR A 160 -16.77 -0.30 16.24
C TYR A 160 -15.26 -0.15 16.54
N SER A 161 -14.52 -1.24 16.66
CA SER A 161 -13.07 -1.18 16.94
C SER A 161 -12.25 -0.63 15.77
N SER A 162 -12.79 -0.70 14.56
CA SER A 162 -12.16 -0.17 13.35
C SER A 162 -12.95 0.99 12.71
N ALA A 163 -13.93 1.54 13.41
CA ALA A 163 -14.69 2.70 12.95
C ALA A 163 -13.80 3.96 12.92
N PRO A 164 -14.01 4.87 11.95
CA PRO A 164 -13.32 6.16 11.96
C PRO A 164 -13.71 6.99 13.18
N ALA A 165 -12.80 7.81 13.68
CA ALA A 165 -13.02 8.64 14.85
C ALA A 165 -12.60 10.09 14.60
N ILE A 166 -12.94 10.99 15.52
CA ILE A 166 -12.46 12.37 15.52
C ILE A 166 -11.06 12.38 16.14
N GLY A 167 -10.09 12.92 15.42
CA GLY A 167 -8.74 13.16 15.88
C GLY A 167 -8.31 14.60 15.65
N TYR A 168 -7.19 14.98 16.24
CA TYR A 168 -6.57 16.28 16.06
C TYR A 168 -5.25 16.14 15.33
N CYS A 169 -5.05 16.95 14.29
CA CYS A 169 -3.80 17.03 13.56
C CYS A 169 -3.04 18.30 13.99
N ALA A 170 -1.98 18.12 14.77
CA ALA A 170 -1.22 19.24 15.33
C ALA A 170 -0.52 20.07 14.23
N SER A 171 0.03 19.43 13.20
CA SER A 171 0.72 20.11 12.09
C SER A 171 -0.19 21.01 11.24
N GLN A 172 -1.48 20.67 11.19
CA GLN A 172 -2.50 21.43 10.45
C GLN A 172 -3.39 22.25 11.37
N ASN A 173 -3.22 22.13 12.69
CA ASN A 173 -4.04 22.80 13.72
C ASN A 173 -5.54 22.60 13.50
N MET A 174 -5.96 21.36 13.18
CA MET A 174 -7.36 21.07 12.87
C MET A 174 -7.82 19.72 13.37
N TYR A 175 -9.12 19.66 13.72
CA TYR A 175 -9.82 18.39 13.95
C TYR A 175 -10.25 17.80 12.62
N TYR A 176 -10.18 16.48 12.51
CA TYR A 176 -10.65 15.71 11.35
C TYR A 176 -11.36 14.44 11.79
N PHE A 177 -12.22 13.91 10.93
CA PHE A 177 -12.91 12.64 11.15
C PHE A 177 -12.35 11.59 10.19
N GLY A 178 -11.75 10.54 10.74
CA GLY A 178 -11.14 9.50 9.91
C GLY A 178 -10.19 8.57 10.66
N TYR A 179 -9.06 8.34 10.03
CA TYR A 179 -8.00 7.44 10.49
C TYR A 179 -6.65 8.14 10.52
N LYS A 180 -5.71 7.58 11.28
CA LYS A 180 -4.28 7.82 11.10
C LYS A 180 -3.66 6.65 10.34
N LEU A 181 -2.86 6.97 9.35
CA LEU A 181 -1.99 6.02 8.67
C LEU A 181 -0.61 6.13 9.29
N HIS A 182 -0.14 5.09 9.91
CA HIS A 182 1.22 4.95 10.39
C HIS A 182 2.04 4.22 9.35
N ALA A 183 3.26 4.64 9.10
CA ALA A 183 4.17 3.99 8.16
C ALA A 183 5.59 3.94 8.73
N VAL A 184 6.25 2.82 8.50
CA VAL A 184 7.69 2.64 8.75
C VAL A 184 8.38 2.56 7.40
N CYS A 185 9.34 3.45 7.17
CA CYS A 185 10.08 3.56 5.92
C CYS A 185 11.58 3.36 6.18
N GLY A 186 12.25 2.59 5.31
CA GLY A 186 13.70 2.56 5.25
C GLY A 186 14.28 3.88 4.73
N LEU A 187 15.59 4.07 4.85
CA LEU A 187 16.29 5.25 4.32
C LEU A 187 16.16 5.39 2.80
N SER A 188 15.96 4.27 2.11
CA SER A 188 15.64 4.23 0.67
C SER A 188 14.28 4.87 0.32
N GLY A 189 13.46 5.24 1.32
CA GLY A 189 12.10 5.73 1.15
C GLY A 189 11.06 4.64 0.85
N VAL A 190 11.45 3.37 0.96
CA VAL A 190 10.54 2.24 0.82
C VAL A 190 9.73 2.06 2.09
N ILE A 191 8.42 1.89 1.95
CA ILE A 191 7.54 1.62 3.08
C ILE A 191 7.62 0.13 3.40
N HIS A 192 8.30 -0.19 4.49
CA HIS A 192 8.45 -1.55 4.98
C HIS A 192 7.12 -2.07 5.54
N SER A 193 6.55 -1.38 6.53
CA SER A 193 5.27 -1.72 7.13
C SER A 193 4.37 -0.50 7.31
N TYR A 194 3.09 -0.74 7.40
CA TYR A 194 2.10 0.31 7.67
C TYR A 194 0.86 -0.28 8.33
N ASP A 195 0.18 0.56 9.11
CA ASP A 195 -1.14 0.24 9.65
C ASP A 195 -2.04 1.49 9.71
N MET A 196 -3.33 1.26 9.91
CA MET A 196 -4.32 2.31 10.06
C MET A 196 -5.07 2.16 11.37
N THR A 197 -5.00 3.19 12.20
CA THR A 197 -5.78 3.30 13.43
C THR A 197 -6.88 4.35 13.30
N PRO A 198 -7.99 4.25 14.08
CA PRO A 198 -8.92 5.37 14.23
C PRO A 198 -8.18 6.64 14.66
N ALA A 199 -8.64 7.80 14.22
CA ALA A 199 -7.92 9.07 14.40
C ALA A 199 -7.69 9.48 15.86
N ASN A 200 -8.49 8.96 16.81
CA ASN A 200 -8.37 9.21 18.25
C ASN A 200 -7.36 8.28 18.96
N VAL A 201 -6.83 7.27 18.27
CA VAL A 201 -5.83 6.36 18.85
C VAL A 201 -4.47 7.07 18.92
N HIS A 202 -3.79 6.97 20.05
CA HIS A 202 -2.47 7.59 20.23
C HIS A 202 -1.39 6.82 19.45
N ASP A 203 -0.45 7.55 18.85
CA ASP A 203 0.58 7.00 17.96
C ASP A 203 1.48 5.96 18.63
N ILE A 204 1.70 6.08 19.94
CA ILE A 204 2.46 5.14 20.78
C ILE A 204 1.92 3.71 20.71
N ASN A 205 0.61 3.52 20.47
CA ASN A 205 0.02 2.19 20.40
C ASN A 205 0.51 1.42 19.18
N TYR A 206 0.76 2.11 18.07
CA TYR A 206 1.35 1.49 16.88
C TYR A 206 2.79 1.02 17.15
N MET A 207 3.58 1.77 17.94
CA MET A 207 4.94 1.35 18.32
C MET A 207 4.96 0.04 19.11
N LYS A 208 3.92 -0.26 19.88
CA LYS A 208 3.83 -1.54 20.60
C LYS A 208 3.73 -2.72 19.67
N ASP A 209 3.07 -2.54 18.52
CA ASP A 209 2.93 -3.58 17.50
C ASP A 209 4.19 -3.69 16.64
N VAL A 210 4.77 -2.55 16.24
CA VAL A 210 5.97 -2.48 15.39
C VAL A 210 7.19 -3.16 16.02
N LYS A 211 7.40 -3.05 17.35
CA LYS A 211 8.54 -3.68 18.04
C LYS A 211 8.64 -5.20 17.88
N PHE A 212 7.54 -5.87 17.53
CA PHE A 212 7.53 -7.31 17.26
C PHE A 212 7.95 -7.67 15.84
N GLU A 213 7.94 -6.71 14.93
CA GLU A 213 8.34 -6.91 13.53
C GLU A 213 9.83 -6.60 13.31
N PHE A 214 10.41 -5.74 14.15
CA PHE A 214 11.79 -5.25 14.02
C PHE A 214 12.65 -5.68 15.21
N HIS A 215 13.67 -6.48 14.93
CA HIS A 215 14.72 -6.86 15.86
C HIS A 215 16.05 -6.32 15.34
N ASP A 216 16.86 -5.75 16.20
CA ASP A 216 18.21 -5.22 15.90
C ASP A 216 18.23 -4.03 14.91
N TYR A 217 17.15 -3.24 14.86
CA TYR A 217 17.05 -2.04 14.02
C TYR A 217 16.89 -0.77 14.85
N SER A 218 17.36 0.34 14.30
CA SER A 218 17.11 1.67 14.87
C SER A 218 15.90 2.32 14.20
N ILE A 219 14.90 2.71 14.99
CA ILE A 219 13.69 3.38 14.48
C ILE A 219 13.69 4.82 14.98
N PHE A 220 13.62 5.76 14.06
CA PHE A 220 13.52 7.20 14.31
C PHE A 220 12.06 7.64 14.14
N GLY A 221 11.53 8.32 15.14
CA GLY A 221 10.16 8.87 15.11
C GLY A 221 10.10 10.21 15.83
N ASP A 222 8.98 10.91 15.68
CA ASP A 222 8.73 12.10 16.44
C ASP A 222 8.41 11.77 17.93
N CYS A 223 8.27 12.81 18.78
CA CYS A 223 8.02 12.64 20.21
C CYS A 223 6.71 11.92 20.52
N ALA A 224 5.75 11.85 19.60
CA ALA A 224 4.48 11.17 19.79
C ALA A 224 4.62 9.63 19.85
N TYR A 225 5.73 9.09 19.34
CA TYR A 225 6.08 7.68 19.39
C TYR A 225 6.95 7.28 20.58
N ILE A 226 7.36 8.23 21.42
CA ILE A 226 8.30 8.00 22.52
C ILE A 226 7.56 8.09 23.85
N SER A 227 7.69 7.05 24.69
CA SER A 227 7.33 7.12 26.11
C SER A 227 8.50 6.63 27.00
N ALA A 228 8.52 7.10 28.25
CA ALA A 228 9.50 6.65 29.24
C ALA A 228 9.44 5.13 29.46
N GLU A 229 8.23 4.56 29.45
CA GLU A 229 7.98 3.13 29.60
C GLU A 229 8.51 2.31 28.41
N LEU A 230 8.33 2.79 27.19
CA LEU A 230 8.89 2.15 25.99
C LEU A 230 10.41 2.20 25.96
N LYS A 231 11.01 3.32 26.40
CA LYS A 231 12.47 3.41 26.54
C LYS A 231 13.00 2.36 27.50
N GLN A 232 12.40 2.21 28.68
CA GLN A 232 12.81 1.18 29.65
C GLN A 232 12.66 -0.24 29.10
N ASN A 233 11.56 -0.53 28.41
CA ASN A 233 11.31 -1.85 27.83
C ASN A 233 12.26 -2.19 26.67
N LEU A 234 12.69 -1.22 25.88
CA LEU A 234 13.69 -1.41 24.82
C LEU A 234 15.09 -1.68 25.41
N PHE A 235 15.45 -1.02 26.51
CA PHE A 235 16.74 -1.27 27.18
C PHE A 235 16.77 -2.59 27.96
N SER A 236 15.65 -3.07 28.47
CA SER A 236 15.58 -4.34 29.21
C SER A 236 15.48 -5.59 28.34
N SER A 237 15.22 -5.45 27.04
CA SER A 237 15.17 -6.58 26.08
C SER A 237 16.51 -6.81 25.37
N VAL A 238 17.54 -6.01 25.64
CA VAL A 238 18.91 -6.09 25.03
C VAL A 238 19.96 -6.51 26.09
N GLY A 239 19.53 -6.98 27.26
CA GLY A 239 20.39 -7.51 28.34
C GLY A 239 20.40 -9.02 28.40
#